data_bf14249bfeb32f00c2d16108c8c01e47
#
_entry.id   bf14249bfeb32f00c2d16108c8c01e47
#
_cell.length_a   1.000
_cell.length_b   1.000
_cell.length_c   1.000
_cell.angle_alpha   90.00
_cell.angle_beta   90.00
_cell.angle_gamma   90.00
#
_symmetry.space_group_name_H-M   'P 1'
#
loop_
_entity.id
_entity.type
_entity.pdbx_description
1 polymer ?
#
loop_
_entity_poly.entity_id
_entity_poly.type
_entity_poly.pdbx_seq_one_letter_code
_entity_poly.pdbx_strand_id
1 'polypeptide(L)'
;MDQNTCFAYLNMELPDDIRRLKEAGYYDAAIARIDACLAEDWTASQNQPLHPQGALPVNPTPHGVDAWRQGLLAHREILRRLPRDYTLTADQLLNKLQATLRDFTAEEFAALDAAGQMDWRFVEGQKRYIYRAAETLVATHPDLAARQLDPPVPERSWDRFEPQHDQMVRTGAVSADITLRTSIGMTDETFAHALAAAKAEGRNTVHVKVWLPLPAACPAQSNITLDSFTAQPTYIAPETAPQRTAYWEADLAENCRFGAQYSYRSTAHYAAPLEMQADPVQPDFDTAEQLPHIAFTPYMKALAAQLTEGITDPVQKAKRIYDFVTLNVHYHFQPMYFVHENITDNCARSRRGDCGVMAATFITLCRIAGIPAKWQSGMVARPETAGCHDWAMFYIAPKGWMYADCSAGASMARAGNEKMRLHYFGNLDTDRMVANSDICAPFDPPMCSFRADPCDNQVGEMEVDGVGLYGQQVETTQEIVKHQEV
;
A
#
# COMPACT_ATOMS: atom_id res chain seq x y z
N MET A 1 -5.84 -14.72 -19.54
CA MET A 1 -4.81 -14.94 -18.49
C MET A 1 -4.93 -13.75 -17.54
N ASP A 2 -5.07 -14.00 -16.28
CA ASP A 2 -5.16 -12.91 -15.28
C ASP A 2 -3.85 -12.13 -15.30
N GLN A 3 -3.92 -10.84 -15.64
CA GLN A 3 -2.73 -9.99 -15.76
C GLN A 3 -2.08 -9.77 -14.38
N ASN A 4 -2.84 -9.86 -13.29
CA ASN A 4 -2.33 -9.64 -11.94
C ASN A 4 -1.42 -10.77 -11.44
N THR A 5 -1.48 -11.96 -12.05
CA THR A 5 -0.57 -13.06 -11.69
C THR A 5 0.89 -12.73 -12.00
N CYS A 6 1.17 -11.84 -12.96
CA CYS A 6 2.54 -11.44 -13.30
C CYS A 6 3.20 -10.59 -12.20
N PHE A 7 2.41 -9.95 -11.33
CA PHE A 7 2.91 -9.11 -10.24
C PHE A 7 3.82 -9.87 -9.26
N ALA A 8 3.51 -11.13 -8.97
CA ALA A 8 4.33 -11.98 -8.11
C ALA A 8 5.77 -12.19 -8.64
N TYR A 9 6.00 -11.94 -9.92
CA TYR A 9 7.30 -12.14 -10.59
C TYR A 9 8.13 -10.85 -10.72
N LEU A 10 7.76 -9.75 -10.06
CA LEU A 10 8.52 -8.49 -10.08
C LEU A 10 9.94 -8.61 -9.55
N ASN A 11 10.23 -9.59 -8.70
CA ASN A 11 11.57 -9.84 -8.17
C ASN A 11 12.50 -10.56 -9.15
N MET A 12 12.05 -10.82 -10.39
CA MET A 12 12.88 -11.40 -11.41
C MET A 12 13.86 -10.34 -11.97
N GLU A 13 15.11 -10.73 -12.10
CA GLU A 13 16.12 -9.84 -12.69
C GLU A 13 15.79 -9.50 -14.14
N LEU A 14 15.78 -8.22 -14.44
CA LEU A 14 15.70 -7.72 -15.81
C LEU A 14 17.01 -7.97 -16.56
N PRO A 15 16.96 -8.26 -17.88
CA PRO A 15 18.13 -8.16 -18.73
C PRO A 15 18.86 -6.82 -18.55
N ASP A 16 20.19 -6.85 -18.56
CA ASP A 16 21.03 -5.69 -18.27
C ASP A 16 20.73 -4.47 -19.14
N ASP A 17 20.45 -4.69 -20.44
CA ASP A 17 20.07 -3.63 -21.36
C ASP A 17 18.74 -2.96 -20.95
N ILE A 18 17.73 -3.73 -20.60
CA ILE A 18 16.43 -3.24 -20.14
C ILE A 18 16.59 -2.52 -18.80
N ARG A 19 17.33 -3.13 -17.84
CA ARG A 19 17.57 -2.53 -16.53
C ARG A 19 18.26 -1.16 -16.66
N ARG A 20 19.28 -1.04 -17.49
CA ARG A 20 19.97 0.25 -17.73
C ARG A 20 19.08 1.30 -18.35
N LEU A 21 18.21 0.94 -19.31
CA LEU A 21 17.23 1.85 -19.90
C LEU A 21 16.25 2.34 -18.83
N LYS A 22 15.74 1.43 -17.99
CA LYS A 22 14.83 1.75 -16.87
C LYS A 22 15.50 2.70 -15.86
N GLU A 23 16.73 2.39 -15.41
CA GLU A 23 17.47 3.20 -14.44
C GLU A 23 17.80 4.60 -15.00
N ALA A 24 18.08 4.70 -16.30
CA ALA A 24 18.34 5.95 -16.99
C ALA A 24 17.05 6.74 -17.33
N GLY A 25 15.87 6.17 -17.11
CA GLY A 25 14.57 6.82 -17.36
C GLY A 25 14.12 6.79 -18.83
N TYR A 26 14.73 5.97 -19.69
CA TYR A 26 14.30 5.78 -21.08
C TYR A 26 13.24 4.69 -21.15
N TYR A 27 12.04 4.99 -20.64
CA TYR A 27 10.98 4.00 -20.44
C TYR A 27 10.39 3.48 -21.73
N ASP A 28 10.18 4.33 -22.74
CA ASP A 28 9.68 3.89 -24.05
C ASP A 28 10.66 2.92 -24.73
N ALA A 29 11.96 3.19 -24.65
CA ALA A 29 13.00 2.30 -25.18
C ALA A 29 13.04 0.97 -24.41
N ALA A 30 12.90 1.00 -23.08
CA ALA A 30 12.84 -0.20 -22.26
C ALA A 30 11.59 -1.04 -22.57
N ILE A 31 10.43 -0.42 -22.77
CA ILE A 31 9.19 -1.08 -23.17
C ILE A 31 9.35 -1.75 -24.55
N ALA A 32 9.90 -1.02 -25.54
CA ALA A 32 10.15 -1.57 -26.85
C ALA A 32 11.09 -2.79 -26.81
N ARG A 33 12.12 -2.75 -25.94
CA ARG A 33 13.02 -3.89 -25.76
C ARG A 33 12.35 -5.08 -25.07
N ILE A 34 11.48 -4.82 -24.07
CA ILE A 34 10.64 -5.86 -23.44
C ILE A 34 9.72 -6.51 -24.48
N ASP A 35 9.03 -5.69 -25.29
CA ASP A 35 8.12 -6.21 -26.33
C ASP A 35 8.87 -7.07 -27.35
N ALA A 36 10.10 -6.70 -27.72
CA ALA A 36 10.96 -7.53 -28.57
C ALA A 36 11.27 -8.89 -27.90
N CYS A 37 11.65 -8.89 -26.62
CA CYS A 37 11.89 -10.13 -25.88
C CYS A 37 10.64 -11.00 -25.77
N LEU A 38 9.45 -10.41 -25.58
CA LEU A 38 8.19 -11.15 -25.49
C LEU A 38 7.76 -11.75 -26.84
N ALA A 39 8.19 -11.15 -27.96
CA ALA A 39 7.89 -11.63 -29.31
C ALA A 39 8.80 -12.79 -29.75
N GLU A 40 9.95 -13.00 -29.11
CA GLU A 40 10.87 -14.10 -29.42
C GLU A 40 10.24 -15.46 -29.08
N ASP A 41 10.46 -16.47 -29.97
CA ASP A 41 10.03 -17.84 -29.70
C ASP A 41 11.05 -18.58 -28.83
N TRP A 42 10.79 -18.59 -27.53
CA TRP A 42 11.64 -19.23 -26.52
C TRP A 42 11.45 -20.75 -26.43
N THR A 43 10.47 -21.33 -27.12
CA THR A 43 10.21 -22.78 -27.09
C THR A 43 11.32 -23.57 -27.80
N ALA A 44 12.00 -22.95 -28.76
CA ALA A 44 13.07 -23.57 -29.51
C ALA A 44 14.44 -23.61 -28.77
N SER A 45 14.59 -22.85 -27.68
CA SER A 45 15.88 -22.61 -27.03
C SER A 45 16.05 -23.32 -25.68
N GLN A 46 15.23 -24.33 -25.35
CA GLN A 46 15.33 -25.05 -24.07
C GLN A 46 16.68 -25.68 -23.75
N ASN A 47 17.60 -25.71 -24.72
CA ASN A 47 18.94 -26.32 -24.60
C ASN A 47 20.10 -25.36 -24.88
N GLN A 48 19.89 -24.05 -25.01
CA GLN A 48 20.99 -23.10 -25.19
C GLN A 48 21.06 -22.10 -24.00
N PRO A 49 22.26 -21.73 -23.55
CA PRO A 49 22.43 -20.65 -22.62
C PRO A 49 21.85 -19.38 -23.26
N LEU A 50 20.83 -18.83 -22.65
CA LEU A 50 20.07 -17.71 -23.14
C LEU A 50 20.95 -16.46 -23.21
N HIS A 51 21.31 -16.11 -24.42
CA HIS A 51 21.90 -14.87 -24.89
C HIS A 51 23.34 -14.52 -24.43
N PRO A 52 24.28 -14.33 -25.37
CA PRO A 52 25.66 -13.92 -25.04
C PRO A 52 25.82 -12.48 -24.57
N GLN A 53 24.76 -11.67 -24.52
CA GLN A 53 24.81 -10.25 -24.12
C GLN A 53 23.75 -9.84 -23.07
N GLY A 54 22.97 -10.74 -22.60
CA GLY A 54 21.95 -10.51 -21.58
C GLY A 54 21.45 -11.87 -21.15
N ALA A 55 22.29 -12.56 -20.41
CA ALA A 55 21.92 -13.83 -19.84
C ALA A 55 20.65 -13.65 -19.02
N LEU A 56 19.67 -14.53 -19.19
CA LEU A 56 18.77 -14.85 -18.08
C LEU A 56 19.66 -15.08 -16.86
N PRO A 57 19.26 -14.63 -15.69
CA PRO A 57 20.00 -14.90 -14.47
C PRO A 57 20.41 -16.36 -14.44
N VAL A 58 21.66 -16.63 -14.07
CA VAL A 58 22.29 -17.95 -14.04
C VAL A 58 21.52 -18.99 -13.21
N ASN A 59 20.51 -18.55 -12.50
CA ASN A 59 19.45 -19.35 -11.90
C ASN A 59 18.11 -18.89 -12.50
N PRO A 60 17.58 -19.56 -13.53
CA PRO A 60 16.16 -19.44 -13.79
C PRO A 60 15.47 -19.80 -12.47
N THR A 61 14.62 -18.90 -11.98
CA THR A 61 13.78 -19.21 -10.82
C THR A 61 13.16 -20.58 -11.04
N PRO A 62 12.73 -21.31 -9.99
CA PRO A 62 12.12 -22.64 -10.13
C PRO A 62 10.93 -22.68 -11.11
N HIS A 63 10.54 -21.55 -11.69
CA HIS A 63 9.37 -21.37 -12.53
C HIS A 63 9.68 -21.26 -14.06
N GLY A 64 10.95 -21.21 -14.48
CA GLY A 64 11.31 -21.30 -15.91
C GLY A 64 10.99 -20.06 -16.78
N VAL A 65 10.89 -20.26 -18.11
CA VAL A 65 10.66 -19.21 -19.12
C VAL A 65 9.35 -18.47 -18.91
N ASP A 66 8.29 -19.15 -18.47
CA ASP A 66 6.97 -18.52 -18.26
C ASP A 66 7.02 -17.48 -17.14
N ALA A 67 7.70 -17.76 -16.04
CA ALA A 67 7.89 -16.83 -14.92
C ALA A 67 8.67 -15.57 -15.37
N TRP A 68 9.71 -15.76 -16.18
CA TRP A 68 10.47 -14.64 -16.74
C TRP A 68 9.61 -13.76 -17.66
N ARG A 69 8.78 -14.36 -18.53
CA ARG A 69 7.81 -13.62 -19.36
C ARG A 69 6.81 -12.84 -18.51
N GLN A 70 6.31 -13.44 -17.42
CA GLN A 70 5.42 -12.75 -16.48
C GLN A 70 6.13 -11.56 -15.81
N GLY A 71 7.38 -11.71 -15.38
CA GLY A 71 8.19 -10.62 -14.84
C GLY A 71 8.36 -9.47 -15.84
N LEU A 72 8.66 -9.78 -17.12
CA LEU A 72 8.75 -8.77 -18.17
C LEU A 72 7.42 -8.02 -18.37
N LEU A 73 6.27 -8.72 -18.34
CA LEU A 73 4.94 -8.08 -18.42
C LEU A 73 4.69 -7.13 -17.25
N ALA A 74 5.02 -7.54 -16.03
CA ALA A 74 4.90 -6.69 -14.85
C ALA A 74 5.81 -5.46 -14.94
N HIS A 75 7.07 -5.63 -15.31
CA HIS A 75 8.00 -4.51 -15.51
C HIS A 75 7.57 -3.57 -16.63
N ARG A 76 7.00 -4.10 -17.72
CA ARG A 76 6.42 -3.27 -18.79
C ARG A 76 5.31 -2.38 -18.26
N GLU A 77 4.45 -2.91 -17.40
CA GLU A 77 3.38 -2.12 -16.78
C GLU A 77 3.95 -1.07 -15.81
N ILE A 78 4.95 -1.40 -15.00
CA ILE A 78 5.65 -0.41 -14.16
C ILE A 78 6.16 0.76 -15.00
N LEU A 79 6.85 0.47 -16.11
CA LEU A 79 7.41 1.50 -16.99
C LEU A 79 6.34 2.42 -17.59
N ARG A 80 5.13 1.91 -17.83
CA ARG A 80 3.97 2.70 -18.28
C ARG A 80 3.40 3.60 -17.18
N ARG A 81 3.52 3.21 -15.91
CA ARG A 81 2.97 3.94 -14.77
C ARG A 81 3.90 5.00 -14.23
N LEU A 82 5.20 4.75 -14.19
CA LEU A 82 6.19 5.66 -13.63
C LEU A 82 6.07 7.12 -14.13
N PRO A 83 5.86 7.41 -15.43
CA PRO A 83 5.65 8.78 -15.90
C PRO A 83 4.39 9.47 -15.34
N ARG A 84 3.40 8.70 -14.89
CA ARG A 84 2.16 9.23 -14.29
C ARG A 84 2.35 9.59 -12.81
N ASP A 85 3.31 8.96 -12.14
CA ASP A 85 3.64 9.24 -10.74
C ASP A 85 4.71 10.34 -10.64
N TYR A 86 5.68 10.38 -11.56
CA TYR A 86 6.77 11.35 -11.58
C TYR A 86 6.51 12.46 -12.60
N THR A 87 5.61 13.37 -12.25
CA THR A 87 5.06 14.38 -13.19
C THR A 87 5.67 15.76 -13.03
N LEU A 88 6.16 16.14 -11.82
CA LEU A 88 6.55 17.50 -11.52
C LEU A 88 7.96 17.82 -12.02
N THR A 89 8.12 18.97 -12.69
CA THR A 89 9.45 19.57 -12.90
C THR A 89 9.93 20.23 -11.61
N ALA A 90 11.23 20.60 -11.56
CA ALA A 90 11.77 21.38 -10.44
C ALA A 90 11.00 22.70 -10.22
N ASP A 91 10.72 23.43 -11.30
CA ASP A 91 9.98 24.70 -11.21
C ASP A 91 8.54 24.50 -10.73
N GLN A 92 7.87 23.44 -11.19
CA GLN A 92 6.50 23.14 -10.74
C GLN A 92 6.47 22.76 -9.25
N LEU A 93 7.43 21.96 -8.77
CA LEU A 93 7.51 21.61 -7.37
C LEU A 93 7.89 22.81 -6.50
N LEU A 94 8.86 23.63 -6.95
CA LEU A 94 9.22 24.88 -6.27
C LEU A 94 8.02 25.80 -6.14
N ASN A 95 7.27 26.04 -7.24
CA ASN A 95 6.08 26.88 -7.22
C ASN A 95 5.00 26.32 -6.26
N LYS A 96 4.81 25.00 -6.26
CA LYS A 96 3.88 24.33 -5.33
C LYS A 96 4.29 24.54 -3.87
N LEU A 97 5.57 24.42 -3.54
CA LEU A 97 6.09 24.65 -2.19
C LEU A 97 5.96 26.13 -1.79
N GLN A 98 6.26 27.08 -2.68
CA GLN A 98 6.08 28.50 -2.42
C GLN A 98 4.61 28.91 -2.23
N ALA A 99 3.68 28.24 -2.92
CA ALA A 99 2.25 28.44 -2.73
C ALA A 99 1.72 27.83 -1.42
N THR A 100 2.46 26.88 -0.84
CA THR A 100 2.05 26.12 0.36
C THR A 100 2.72 26.62 1.64
N LEU A 101 3.96 27.11 1.53
CA LEU A 101 4.82 27.47 2.67
C LEU A 101 5.18 28.96 2.66
N ARG A 102 5.17 29.58 3.85
CA ARG A 102 5.65 30.96 4.03
C ARG A 102 7.15 31.04 3.79
N ASP A 103 7.59 32.05 3.05
CA ASP A 103 9.00 32.43 2.86
C ASP A 103 9.88 31.27 2.35
N PHE A 104 9.31 30.33 1.57
CA PHE A 104 10.08 29.24 0.99
C PHE A 104 10.86 29.72 -0.24
N THR A 105 12.19 29.46 -0.25
CA THR A 105 13.07 30.02 -1.29
C THR A 105 13.60 28.96 -2.26
N ALA A 106 14.14 29.42 -3.38
CA ALA A 106 14.80 28.55 -4.36
C ALA A 106 16.10 27.93 -3.80
N GLU A 107 16.78 28.64 -2.91
CA GLU A 107 17.98 28.15 -2.23
C GLU A 107 17.66 27.01 -1.27
N GLU A 108 16.54 27.12 -0.51
CA GLU A 108 16.06 26.03 0.35
C GLU A 108 15.69 24.78 -0.51
N PHE A 109 14.99 25.00 -1.63
CA PHE A 109 14.68 23.93 -2.57
C PHE A 109 15.94 23.22 -3.04
N ALA A 110 16.94 23.97 -3.49
CA ALA A 110 18.22 23.41 -3.98
C ALA A 110 18.96 22.64 -2.89
N ALA A 111 18.92 23.13 -1.64
CA ALA A 111 19.53 22.44 -0.50
C ALA A 111 18.83 21.11 -0.17
N LEU A 112 17.49 21.08 -0.16
CA LEU A 112 16.69 19.86 0.07
C LEU A 112 16.89 18.84 -1.05
N ASP A 113 16.96 19.28 -2.30
CA ASP A 113 17.19 18.41 -3.45
C ASP A 113 18.60 17.82 -3.42
N ALA A 114 19.62 18.63 -3.16
CA ALA A 114 21.01 18.18 -3.01
C ALA A 114 21.20 17.21 -1.84
N ALA A 115 20.43 17.40 -0.77
CA ALA A 115 20.40 16.50 0.39
C ALA A 115 19.60 15.20 0.15
N GLY A 116 19.02 15.00 -1.04
CA GLY A 116 18.24 13.80 -1.39
C GLY A 116 16.94 13.66 -0.61
N GLN A 117 16.33 14.79 -0.16
CA GLN A 117 15.10 14.77 0.63
C GLN A 117 13.83 14.62 -0.22
N MET A 118 13.95 14.77 -1.54
CA MET A 118 12.85 14.66 -2.49
C MET A 118 12.97 13.38 -3.32
N ASP A 119 11.84 12.70 -3.55
CA ASP A 119 11.80 11.54 -4.44
C ASP A 119 11.67 12.00 -5.89
N TRP A 120 12.62 11.56 -6.71
CA TRP A 120 12.68 11.90 -8.13
C TRP A 120 13.22 10.76 -8.98
N ARG A 121 12.88 10.79 -10.26
CA ARG A 121 13.42 9.88 -11.28
C ARG A 121 13.74 10.64 -12.56
N PHE A 122 14.57 10.05 -13.40
CA PHE A 122 14.63 10.45 -14.81
C PHE A 122 13.42 9.85 -15.53
N VAL A 123 12.72 10.69 -16.30
CA VAL A 123 11.61 10.31 -17.21
C VAL A 123 11.96 10.91 -18.56
N GLU A 124 12.26 10.06 -19.53
CA GLU A 124 12.71 10.43 -20.88
C GLU A 124 13.82 11.51 -20.84
N GLY A 125 14.86 11.24 -20.05
CA GLY A 125 16.02 12.12 -19.90
C GLY A 125 15.82 13.40 -19.07
N GLN A 126 14.64 13.60 -18.49
CA GLN A 126 14.33 14.77 -17.67
C GLN A 126 14.13 14.36 -16.22
N LYS A 127 14.75 15.09 -15.27
CA LYS A 127 14.48 14.90 -13.84
C LYS A 127 13.05 15.30 -13.52
N ARG A 128 12.29 14.38 -12.95
CA ARG A 128 10.90 14.55 -12.54
C ARG A 128 10.74 14.13 -11.09
N TYR A 129 9.97 14.88 -10.34
CA TYR A 129 9.62 14.59 -8.94
C TYR A 129 8.25 13.93 -8.87
N ILE A 130 8.09 13.08 -7.86
CA ILE A 130 6.79 12.45 -7.57
C ILE A 130 5.74 13.53 -7.28
N TYR A 131 4.50 13.32 -7.73
CA TYR A 131 3.41 14.28 -7.60
C TYR A 131 3.12 14.70 -6.14
N ARG A 132 3.47 13.86 -5.15
CA ARG A 132 3.33 14.10 -3.71
C ARG A 132 4.62 14.56 -3.00
N ALA A 133 5.60 15.04 -3.72
CA ALA A 133 6.88 15.46 -3.13
C ALA A 133 6.72 16.60 -2.11
N ALA A 134 5.83 17.57 -2.37
CA ALA A 134 5.58 18.67 -1.43
C ALA A 134 4.95 18.18 -0.11
N GLU A 135 3.95 17.30 -0.19
CA GLU A 135 3.29 16.70 0.95
C GLU A 135 4.26 15.85 1.79
N THR A 136 5.14 15.10 1.12
CA THR A 136 6.20 14.33 1.80
C THR A 136 7.15 15.23 2.57
N LEU A 137 7.62 16.34 1.97
CA LEU A 137 8.51 17.29 2.64
C LEU A 137 7.85 17.89 3.89
N VAL A 138 6.61 18.33 3.78
CA VAL A 138 5.85 18.88 4.92
C VAL A 138 5.66 17.83 6.02
N ALA A 139 5.33 16.57 5.66
CA ALA A 139 5.12 15.50 6.63
C ALA A 139 6.42 15.07 7.35
N THR A 140 7.58 15.27 6.73
CA THR A 140 8.88 14.79 7.26
C THR A 140 9.76 15.87 7.86
N HIS A 141 9.43 17.15 7.63
CA HIS A 141 10.20 18.32 8.10
C HIS A 141 9.32 19.21 8.99
N PRO A 142 9.42 19.11 10.34
CA PRO A 142 8.59 19.89 11.27
C PRO A 142 8.72 21.41 11.11
N ASP A 143 9.88 21.89 10.72
CA ASP A 143 10.14 23.31 10.41
C ASP A 143 9.35 23.79 9.17
N LEU A 144 9.24 22.96 8.12
CA LEU A 144 8.40 23.25 6.97
C LEU A 144 6.91 23.12 7.33
N ALA A 145 6.53 22.13 8.11
CA ALA A 145 5.16 21.97 8.60
C ALA A 145 4.67 23.21 9.37
N ALA A 146 5.53 23.81 10.21
CA ALA A 146 5.23 25.03 10.97
C ALA A 146 5.06 26.29 10.09
N ARG A 147 5.51 26.24 8.83
CA ARG A 147 5.43 27.35 7.87
C ARG A 147 4.27 27.21 6.89
N GLN A 148 3.42 26.18 7.00
CA GLN A 148 2.25 26.03 6.14
C GLN A 148 1.35 27.26 6.21
N LEU A 149 0.90 27.75 5.06
CA LEU A 149 -0.03 28.90 4.95
C LEU A 149 -1.44 28.50 5.41
N ASP A 150 -1.84 27.29 5.07
CA ASP A 150 -3.12 26.69 5.47
C ASP A 150 -2.81 25.31 6.09
N PRO A 151 -2.34 25.28 7.35
CA PRO A 151 -2.04 24.02 7.99
C PRO A 151 -3.33 23.23 8.18
N PRO A 152 -3.29 21.91 7.95
CA PRO A 152 -4.42 21.06 8.34
C PRO A 152 -4.73 21.32 9.81
N VAL A 153 -6.02 21.33 10.15
CA VAL A 153 -6.44 21.45 11.56
C VAL A 153 -5.64 20.43 12.37
N PRO A 154 -4.92 20.84 13.42
CA PRO A 154 -4.14 19.91 14.23
C PRO A 154 -5.01 18.70 14.55
N GLU A 155 -4.48 17.51 14.32
CA GLU A 155 -5.22 16.28 14.63
C GLU A 155 -5.48 16.21 16.12
N ARG A 156 -6.54 16.87 16.58
CA ARG A 156 -7.03 16.74 17.98
C ARG A 156 -7.38 15.30 18.34
N SER A 157 -7.45 14.45 17.30
CA SER A 157 -7.71 13.03 17.46
C SER A 157 -6.67 12.30 18.30
N TRP A 158 -5.40 12.73 18.31
CA TRP A 158 -4.36 12.08 19.10
C TRP A 158 -4.58 12.22 20.62
N ASP A 159 -5.16 13.34 21.08
CA ASP A 159 -5.41 13.59 22.50
C ASP A 159 -6.42 12.61 23.11
N ARG A 160 -7.30 12.02 22.32
CA ARG A 160 -8.29 11.04 22.77
C ARG A 160 -7.75 9.62 22.90
N PHE A 161 -6.67 9.28 22.19
CA PHE A 161 -6.15 7.92 22.19
C PHE A 161 -5.49 7.54 23.51
N GLU A 162 -4.90 8.48 24.24
CA GLU A 162 -4.33 8.18 25.54
C GLU A 162 -5.40 7.86 26.60
N PRO A 163 -6.49 8.64 26.74
CA PRO A 163 -7.65 8.24 27.54
C PRO A 163 -8.28 6.92 27.11
N GLN A 164 -8.37 6.67 25.82
CA GLN A 164 -8.88 5.41 25.28
C GLN A 164 -7.97 4.22 25.65
N HIS A 165 -6.64 4.37 25.54
CA HIS A 165 -5.69 3.39 26.04
C HIS A 165 -5.89 3.09 27.52
N ASP A 166 -6.01 4.13 28.37
CA ASP A 166 -6.21 3.97 29.82
C ASP A 166 -7.53 3.27 30.14
N GLN A 167 -8.56 3.49 29.33
CA GLN A 167 -9.82 2.76 29.42
C GLN A 167 -9.64 1.29 29.02
N MET A 168 -8.96 1.01 27.89
CA MET A 168 -8.67 -0.36 27.46
C MET A 168 -7.91 -1.16 28.52
N VAL A 169 -6.93 -0.55 29.17
CA VAL A 169 -6.20 -1.19 30.29
C VAL A 169 -7.14 -1.58 31.44
N ARG A 170 -8.13 -0.73 31.75
CA ARG A 170 -9.08 -0.99 32.85
C ARG A 170 -10.19 -1.99 32.50
N THR A 171 -10.69 -1.94 31.24
CA THR A 171 -11.90 -2.68 30.83
C THR A 171 -11.62 -3.88 29.94
N GLY A 172 -10.40 -4.01 29.43
CA GLY A 172 -10.01 -5.05 28.48
C GLY A 172 -10.33 -4.73 27.02
N ALA A 173 -11.28 -3.81 26.76
CA ALA A 173 -11.64 -3.40 25.39
C ALA A 173 -12.39 -2.07 25.42
N VAL A 174 -12.39 -1.38 24.28
CA VAL A 174 -13.23 -0.21 23.98
C VAL A 174 -13.82 -0.37 22.59
N SER A 175 -14.97 0.25 22.32
CA SER A 175 -15.64 0.12 21.03
C SER A 175 -16.14 1.47 20.52
N ALA A 176 -16.32 1.57 19.21
CA ALA A 176 -17.03 2.66 18.56
C ALA A 176 -18.00 2.11 17.49
N ASP A 177 -19.18 2.71 17.38
CA ASP A 177 -20.12 2.50 16.28
C ASP A 177 -19.86 3.56 15.22
N ILE A 178 -19.50 3.10 14.03
CA ILE A 178 -19.07 3.93 12.92
C ILE A 178 -19.96 3.70 11.69
N THR A 179 -20.35 4.79 11.04
CA THR A 179 -21.01 4.77 9.73
C THR A 179 -20.19 5.55 8.73
N LEU A 180 -19.81 4.91 7.65
CA LEU A 180 -19.06 5.46 6.53
C LEU A 180 -19.91 5.50 5.26
N ARG A 181 -19.68 6.54 4.45
CA ARG A 181 -20.12 6.60 3.06
C ARG A 181 -18.90 6.72 2.17
N THR A 182 -18.76 5.78 1.22
CA THR A 182 -17.64 5.76 0.29
C THR A 182 -18.14 5.70 -1.14
N SER A 183 -17.37 6.27 -2.08
CA SER A 183 -17.70 6.15 -3.50
C SER A 183 -16.47 6.26 -4.38
N ILE A 184 -16.58 5.68 -5.59
CA ILE A 184 -15.59 5.79 -6.67
C ILE A 184 -16.29 6.10 -7.99
N GLY A 185 -15.66 6.85 -8.87
CA GLY A 185 -16.11 7.12 -10.23
C GLY A 185 -14.94 7.59 -11.10
N MET A 186 -15.13 7.59 -12.40
CA MET A 186 -14.16 8.20 -13.32
C MET A 186 -14.17 9.73 -13.16
N THR A 187 -13.02 10.36 -13.42
CA THR A 187 -13.02 11.80 -13.70
C THR A 187 -13.81 12.08 -14.98
N ASP A 188 -14.36 13.29 -15.13
CA ASP A 188 -15.09 13.67 -16.34
C ASP A 188 -14.22 13.58 -17.60
N GLU A 189 -12.93 13.90 -17.48
CA GLU A 189 -11.96 13.77 -18.57
C GLU A 189 -11.78 12.31 -18.98
N THR A 190 -11.58 11.40 -18.00
CA THR A 190 -11.42 9.96 -18.26
C THR A 190 -12.67 9.38 -18.92
N PHE A 191 -13.86 9.73 -18.42
CA PHE A 191 -15.12 9.29 -19.02
C PHE A 191 -15.30 9.81 -20.44
N ALA A 192 -15.01 11.10 -20.68
CA ALA A 192 -15.11 11.69 -22.01
C ALA A 192 -14.19 11.01 -23.02
N HIS A 193 -12.95 10.67 -22.65
CA HIS A 193 -12.01 9.94 -23.47
C HIS A 193 -12.50 8.51 -23.76
N ALA A 194 -12.97 7.78 -22.76
CA ALA A 194 -13.50 6.44 -22.91
C ALA A 194 -14.74 6.41 -23.83
N LEU A 195 -15.66 7.37 -23.63
CA LEU A 195 -16.87 7.48 -24.47
C LEU A 195 -16.52 7.85 -25.92
N ALA A 196 -15.52 8.71 -26.14
CA ALA A 196 -15.06 9.04 -27.49
C ALA A 196 -14.47 7.82 -28.21
N ALA A 197 -13.68 6.99 -27.49
CA ALA A 197 -13.15 5.74 -28.01
C ALA A 197 -14.30 4.75 -28.36
N ALA A 198 -15.25 4.58 -27.44
CA ALA A 198 -16.42 3.73 -27.67
C ALA A 198 -17.24 4.16 -28.89
N LYS A 199 -17.44 5.49 -29.07
CA LYS A 199 -18.14 6.05 -30.24
C LYS A 199 -17.39 5.79 -31.55
N ALA A 200 -16.07 5.82 -31.55
CA ALA A 200 -15.26 5.49 -32.72
C ALA A 200 -15.44 4.00 -33.15
N GLU A 201 -15.83 3.14 -32.21
CA GLU A 201 -16.16 1.73 -32.43
C GLU A 201 -17.67 1.51 -32.66
N GLY A 202 -18.47 2.57 -32.75
CA GLY A 202 -19.92 2.49 -33.01
C GLY A 202 -20.75 2.18 -31.76
N ARG A 203 -20.19 2.26 -30.55
CA ARG A 203 -20.90 2.10 -29.27
C ARG A 203 -21.29 3.48 -28.70
N ASN A 204 -22.39 3.55 -27.97
CA ASN A 204 -22.87 4.77 -27.31
C ASN A 204 -22.68 4.74 -25.79
N THR A 205 -22.08 3.67 -25.28
CA THR A 205 -21.85 3.43 -23.85
C THR A 205 -20.42 2.96 -23.62
N VAL A 206 -19.95 3.16 -22.40
CA VAL A 206 -18.67 2.67 -21.90
C VAL A 206 -18.94 1.52 -20.95
N HIS A 207 -18.34 0.37 -21.18
CA HIS A 207 -18.47 -0.79 -20.28
C HIS A 207 -17.54 -0.63 -19.08
N VAL A 208 -18.10 -0.68 -17.87
CA VAL A 208 -17.32 -0.52 -16.64
C VAL A 208 -17.51 -1.70 -15.70
N LYS A 209 -16.44 -2.01 -14.97
CA LYS A 209 -16.46 -2.87 -13.80
C LYS A 209 -15.85 -2.12 -12.62
N VAL A 210 -16.44 -2.26 -11.45
CA VAL A 210 -16.10 -1.48 -10.26
C VAL A 210 -16.04 -2.37 -9.04
N TRP A 211 -14.98 -2.24 -8.24
CA TRP A 211 -14.78 -2.94 -6.97
C TRP A 211 -14.59 -1.92 -5.86
N LEU A 212 -15.61 -1.71 -5.02
CA LEU A 212 -15.55 -0.80 -3.88
C LEU A 212 -15.36 -1.59 -2.59
N PRO A 213 -14.35 -1.25 -1.73
CA PRO A 213 -14.12 -1.96 -0.50
C PRO A 213 -15.29 -1.83 0.48
N LEU A 214 -15.59 -2.92 1.17
CA LEU A 214 -16.59 -3.01 2.22
C LEU A 214 -15.97 -3.51 3.52
N PRO A 215 -16.54 -3.18 4.71
CA PRO A 215 -16.05 -3.70 5.97
C PRO A 215 -16.11 -5.23 6.01
N ALA A 216 -15.01 -5.88 6.35
CA ALA A 216 -14.88 -7.34 6.48
C ALA A 216 -15.08 -7.80 7.93
N ALA A 217 -15.62 -8.99 8.14
CA ALA A 217 -15.79 -9.56 9.46
C ALA A 217 -14.43 -10.00 10.03
N CYS A 218 -14.10 -9.53 11.23
CA CYS A 218 -12.91 -9.96 11.95
C CYS A 218 -13.11 -9.78 13.47
N PRO A 219 -12.21 -10.26 14.34
CA PRO A 219 -12.35 -10.10 15.79
C PRO A 219 -12.47 -8.65 16.27
N ALA A 220 -11.88 -7.69 15.54
CA ALA A 220 -11.96 -6.26 15.84
C ALA A 220 -13.15 -5.56 15.18
N GLN A 221 -13.95 -6.23 14.34
CA GLN A 221 -15.02 -5.60 13.55
C GLN A 221 -16.26 -6.48 13.44
N SER A 222 -17.38 -5.99 13.94
CA SER A 222 -18.64 -6.72 14.07
C SER A 222 -19.85 -5.82 13.75
N ASN A 223 -21.07 -6.39 13.83
CA ASN A 223 -22.33 -5.69 13.59
C ASN A 223 -22.35 -4.93 12.25
N ILE A 224 -21.81 -5.55 11.20
CA ILE A 224 -21.69 -4.95 9.88
C ILE A 224 -23.07 -4.89 9.24
N THR A 225 -23.48 -3.70 8.80
CA THR A 225 -24.68 -3.49 7.99
C THR A 225 -24.32 -2.71 6.73
N LEU A 226 -24.91 -3.10 5.61
CA LEU A 226 -24.82 -2.38 4.35
C LEU A 226 -26.10 -1.56 4.20
N ASP A 227 -26.02 -0.26 4.53
CA ASP A 227 -27.20 0.59 4.74
C ASP A 227 -27.83 1.01 3.40
N SER A 228 -27.01 1.39 2.41
CA SER A 228 -27.49 1.79 1.08
C SER A 228 -26.36 1.74 0.03
N PHE A 229 -26.77 1.69 -1.25
CA PHE A 229 -25.90 1.80 -2.41
C PHE A 229 -26.42 2.87 -3.36
N THR A 230 -25.54 3.53 -4.13
CA THR A 230 -25.95 4.47 -5.19
C THR A 230 -26.66 3.77 -6.35
N ALA A 231 -26.25 2.52 -6.63
CA ALA A 231 -26.90 1.59 -7.54
C ALA A 231 -26.78 0.19 -6.94
N GLN A 232 -27.72 -0.71 -7.25
CA GLN A 232 -27.66 -2.08 -6.74
C GLN A 232 -26.39 -2.78 -7.24
N PRO A 233 -25.54 -3.33 -6.34
CA PRO A 233 -24.38 -4.12 -6.76
C PRO A 233 -24.79 -5.35 -7.55
N THR A 234 -23.98 -5.70 -8.54
CA THR A 234 -24.08 -6.96 -9.28
C THR A 234 -23.72 -8.15 -8.37
N TYR A 235 -22.75 -7.93 -7.49
CA TYR A 235 -22.30 -8.94 -6.53
C TYR A 235 -21.71 -8.28 -5.28
N ILE A 236 -21.84 -8.94 -4.14
CA ILE A 236 -21.20 -8.54 -2.88
C ILE A 236 -20.38 -9.72 -2.37
N ALA A 237 -19.07 -9.53 -2.22
CA ALA A 237 -18.19 -10.55 -1.69
C ALA A 237 -18.55 -10.95 -0.25
N PRO A 238 -18.35 -12.21 0.16
CA PRO A 238 -18.58 -12.66 1.52
C PRO A 238 -17.86 -11.80 2.57
N GLU A 239 -18.37 -11.73 3.77
CA GLU A 239 -17.75 -10.94 4.87
C GLU A 239 -16.34 -11.41 5.25
N THR A 240 -16.02 -12.64 4.90
CA THR A 240 -14.72 -13.27 5.17
C THR A 240 -13.78 -13.24 3.96
N ALA A 241 -14.16 -12.58 2.85
CA ALA A 241 -13.29 -12.46 1.69
C ALA A 241 -12.01 -11.69 2.06
N PRO A 242 -10.83 -12.15 1.61
CA PRO A 242 -9.56 -11.49 1.94
C PRO A 242 -9.48 -10.03 1.52
N GLN A 243 -10.15 -9.66 0.44
CA GLN A 243 -10.38 -8.28 0.01
C GLN A 243 -11.86 -8.13 -0.31
N ARG A 244 -12.67 -7.77 0.70
CA ARG A 244 -14.11 -7.69 0.58
C ARG A 244 -14.56 -6.49 -0.23
N THR A 245 -15.38 -6.71 -1.28
CA THR A 245 -15.86 -5.64 -2.17
C THR A 245 -17.35 -5.76 -2.47
N ALA A 246 -17.99 -4.61 -2.78
CA ALA A 246 -19.15 -4.55 -3.64
C ALA A 246 -18.69 -4.43 -5.09
N TYR A 247 -19.28 -5.20 -5.99
CA TYR A 247 -18.97 -5.25 -7.41
C TYR A 247 -20.14 -4.78 -8.26
N TRP A 248 -19.86 -3.92 -9.22
CA TRP A 248 -20.79 -3.51 -10.26
C TRP A 248 -20.21 -3.79 -11.64
N GLU A 249 -21.07 -4.16 -12.56
CA GLU A 249 -20.79 -4.24 -13.98
C GLU A 249 -21.92 -3.54 -14.73
N ALA A 250 -21.60 -2.53 -15.54
CA ALA A 250 -22.59 -1.67 -16.18
C ALA A 250 -22.08 -1.04 -17.48
N ASP A 251 -23.03 -0.70 -18.37
CA ASP A 251 -22.77 0.11 -19.55
C ASP A 251 -23.26 1.54 -19.32
N LEU A 252 -22.36 2.50 -19.31
CA LEU A 252 -22.61 3.90 -18.95
C LEU A 252 -22.74 4.78 -20.20
N ALA A 253 -23.89 5.45 -20.37
CA ALA A 253 -24.07 6.52 -21.34
C ALA A 253 -23.68 7.90 -20.78
N GLU A 254 -23.69 8.05 -19.46
CA GLU A 254 -23.31 9.25 -18.70
C GLU A 254 -22.39 8.86 -17.54
N ASN A 255 -21.49 9.77 -17.15
CA ASN A 255 -20.61 9.53 -16.01
C ASN A 255 -21.40 9.44 -14.71
N CYS A 256 -21.09 8.46 -13.88
CA CYS A 256 -21.68 8.31 -12.56
C CYS A 256 -20.70 7.75 -11.54
N ARG A 257 -21.06 7.82 -10.26
CA ARG A 257 -20.30 7.27 -9.15
C ARG A 257 -20.99 6.04 -8.57
N PHE A 258 -20.19 5.06 -8.21
CA PHE A 258 -20.62 3.86 -7.48
C PHE A 258 -20.23 4.03 -6.02
N GLY A 259 -21.20 3.87 -5.13
CA GLY A 259 -20.98 4.15 -3.72
C GLY A 259 -21.81 3.27 -2.80
N ALA A 260 -21.35 3.15 -1.57
CA ALA A 260 -22.00 2.44 -0.48
C ALA A 260 -21.98 3.28 0.80
N GLN A 261 -23.05 3.17 1.58
CA GLN A 261 -23.06 3.54 2.99
C GLN A 261 -23.18 2.27 3.82
N TYR A 262 -22.36 2.16 4.84
CA TYR A 262 -22.32 1.00 5.73
C TYR A 262 -21.98 1.40 7.15
N SER A 263 -22.46 0.60 8.10
CA SER A 263 -22.21 0.77 9.51
C SER A 263 -21.54 -0.48 10.09
N TYR A 264 -20.73 -0.31 11.12
CA TYR A 264 -20.06 -1.41 11.82
C TYR A 264 -19.66 -0.97 13.23
N ARG A 265 -19.38 -1.96 14.07
CA ARG A 265 -18.73 -1.76 15.37
C ARG A 265 -17.28 -2.11 15.27
N SER A 266 -16.41 -1.14 15.54
CA SER A 266 -14.98 -1.35 15.75
C SER A 266 -14.71 -1.58 17.24
N THR A 267 -13.96 -2.64 17.58
CA THR A 267 -13.59 -2.96 18.96
C THR A 267 -12.09 -3.14 19.07
N ALA A 268 -11.45 -2.29 19.85
CA ALA A 268 -10.04 -2.40 20.20
C ALA A 268 -9.90 -3.19 21.49
N HIS A 269 -9.27 -4.37 21.41
CA HIS A 269 -9.00 -5.24 22.56
C HIS A 269 -7.63 -4.97 23.12
N TYR A 270 -7.52 -4.90 24.47
CA TYR A 270 -6.24 -4.69 25.12
C TYR A 270 -5.37 -5.95 25.09
N ALA A 271 -4.14 -5.75 24.69
CA ALA A 271 -3.06 -6.72 24.84
C ALA A 271 -1.86 -6.04 25.47
N ALA A 272 -1.18 -6.76 26.36
CA ALA A 272 0.04 -6.34 27.02
C ALA A 272 1.19 -7.30 26.66
N PRO A 273 1.67 -7.28 25.38
CA PRO A 273 2.63 -8.29 24.91
C PRO A 273 3.92 -8.30 25.75
N LEU A 274 4.36 -7.16 26.27
CA LEU A 274 5.59 -7.08 27.08
C LEU A 274 5.45 -7.65 28.49
N GLU A 275 4.23 -7.91 28.95
CA GLU A 275 3.93 -8.47 30.28
C GLU A 275 3.60 -9.97 30.21
N MET A 276 3.45 -10.53 28.99
CA MET A 276 3.11 -11.92 28.81
C MET A 276 4.32 -12.84 28.80
N GLN A 277 4.14 -14.07 29.21
CA GLN A 277 5.08 -15.16 29.00
C GLN A 277 4.67 -15.91 27.75
N ALA A 278 5.56 -15.96 26.76
CA ALA A 278 5.33 -16.74 25.55
C ALA A 278 5.52 -18.25 25.81
N ASP A 279 4.74 -19.06 25.09
CA ASP A 279 4.97 -20.50 25.10
C ASP A 279 6.35 -20.84 24.48
N PRO A 280 7.03 -21.89 24.97
CA PRO A 280 8.35 -22.25 24.45
C PRO A 280 8.30 -22.77 23.01
N VAL A 281 7.14 -23.23 22.54
CA VAL A 281 6.92 -23.69 21.17
C VAL A 281 5.92 -22.74 20.51
N GLN A 282 6.35 -22.10 19.45
CA GLN A 282 5.53 -21.23 18.64
C GLN A 282 5.09 -21.94 17.36
N PRO A 283 3.90 -21.62 16.81
CA PRO A 283 3.45 -22.20 15.55
C PRO A 283 4.26 -21.65 14.36
N ASP A 284 4.17 -22.34 13.22
CA ASP A 284 4.92 -22.06 11.99
C ASP A 284 4.03 -21.61 10.79
N PHE A 285 2.72 -21.38 11.01
CA PHE A 285 1.85 -20.81 9.97
C PHE A 285 2.18 -19.33 9.73
N ASP A 286 1.81 -18.80 8.55
CA ASP A 286 2.05 -17.39 8.15
C ASP A 286 3.50 -16.91 8.39
N THR A 287 4.48 -17.81 8.15
CA THR A 287 5.92 -17.52 8.23
C THR A 287 6.62 -17.60 6.89
N ALA A 288 5.91 -17.89 5.79
CA ALA A 288 6.47 -18.01 4.45
C ALA A 288 6.58 -16.64 3.74
N GLU A 289 7.38 -16.60 2.67
CA GLU A 289 7.40 -15.49 1.73
C GLU A 289 6.04 -15.30 1.03
N GLN A 290 5.74 -14.06 0.65
CA GLN A 290 4.59 -13.70 -0.17
C GLN A 290 5.02 -12.63 -1.18
N LEU A 291 5.46 -13.12 -2.34
CA LEU A 291 6.03 -12.28 -3.38
C LEU A 291 5.00 -11.33 -4.01
N PRO A 292 5.45 -10.14 -4.48
CA PRO A 292 6.85 -9.70 -4.59
C PRO A 292 7.37 -9.00 -3.33
N HIS A 293 6.50 -8.58 -2.42
CA HIS A 293 6.85 -7.60 -1.40
C HIS A 293 7.31 -8.21 -0.08
N ILE A 294 6.69 -9.30 0.36
CA ILE A 294 7.15 -10.05 1.55
C ILE A 294 8.18 -11.09 1.06
N ALA A 295 9.37 -10.61 0.70
CA ALA A 295 10.44 -11.42 0.13
C ALA A 295 11.65 -11.51 1.06
N PHE A 296 12.21 -12.71 1.21
CA PHE A 296 13.32 -13.00 2.12
C PHE A 296 14.66 -12.80 1.41
N THR A 297 14.93 -11.56 1.00
CA THR A 297 16.20 -11.21 0.35
C THR A 297 17.39 -11.48 1.28
N PRO A 298 18.61 -11.66 0.76
CA PRO A 298 19.80 -11.81 1.60
C PRO A 298 19.98 -10.68 2.61
N TYR A 299 19.64 -9.44 2.20
CA TYR A 299 19.70 -8.28 3.10
C TYR A 299 18.68 -8.36 4.22
N MET A 300 17.41 -8.68 3.91
CA MET A 300 16.35 -8.83 4.93
C MET A 300 16.66 -9.96 5.92
N LYS A 301 17.21 -11.09 5.44
CA LYS A 301 17.66 -12.19 6.30
C LYS A 301 18.78 -11.74 7.25
N ALA A 302 19.79 -11.04 6.72
CA ALA A 302 20.90 -10.52 7.54
C ALA A 302 20.41 -9.50 8.57
N LEU A 303 19.49 -8.60 8.18
CA LEU A 303 18.93 -7.60 9.08
C LEU A 303 18.10 -8.26 10.20
N ALA A 304 17.23 -9.22 9.87
CA ALA A 304 16.45 -9.95 10.87
C ALA A 304 17.37 -10.68 11.87
N ALA A 305 18.41 -11.36 11.39
CA ALA A 305 19.40 -12.03 12.22
C ALA A 305 20.11 -11.03 13.16
N GLN A 306 20.52 -9.89 12.65
CA GLN A 306 21.16 -8.83 13.46
C GLN A 306 20.21 -8.28 14.55
N LEU A 307 18.96 -8.00 14.18
CA LEU A 307 17.97 -7.44 15.13
C LEU A 307 17.61 -8.43 16.24
N THR A 308 17.65 -9.72 15.96
CA THR A 308 17.23 -10.78 16.90
C THR A 308 18.39 -11.56 17.49
N GLU A 309 19.64 -11.12 17.29
CA GLU A 309 20.83 -11.78 17.80
C GLU A 309 20.79 -11.95 19.33
N GLY A 310 20.98 -13.19 19.79
CA GLY A 310 20.96 -13.54 21.22
C GLY A 310 19.59 -13.53 21.87
N ILE A 311 18.50 -13.20 21.15
CA ILE A 311 17.14 -13.14 21.69
C ILE A 311 16.42 -14.46 21.37
N THR A 312 15.95 -15.14 22.41
CA THR A 312 15.16 -16.39 22.26
C THR A 312 13.66 -16.13 22.41
N ASP A 313 13.25 -15.17 23.23
CA ASP A 313 11.85 -14.81 23.49
C ASP A 313 11.23 -14.19 22.22
N PRO A 314 10.15 -14.76 21.65
CA PRO A 314 9.51 -14.26 20.45
C PRO A 314 8.89 -12.86 20.63
N VAL A 315 8.44 -12.51 21.85
CA VAL A 315 7.93 -11.14 22.14
C VAL A 315 9.05 -10.11 22.00
N GLN A 316 10.21 -10.41 22.58
CA GLN A 316 11.37 -9.52 22.49
C GLN A 316 11.92 -9.42 21.07
N LYS A 317 11.88 -10.50 20.27
CA LYS A 317 12.20 -10.45 18.85
C LYS A 317 11.26 -9.50 18.10
N ALA A 318 9.93 -9.69 18.25
CA ALA A 318 8.92 -8.83 17.62
C ALA A 318 9.10 -7.36 18.06
N LYS A 319 9.37 -7.12 19.37
CA LYS A 319 9.62 -5.78 19.91
C LYS A 319 10.84 -5.12 19.28
N ARG A 320 11.95 -5.84 19.13
CA ARG A 320 13.16 -5.31 18.45
C ARG A 320 12.91 -4.94 17.00
N ILE A 321 12.12 -5.76 16.29
CA ILE A 321 11.72 -5.49 14.91
C ILE A 321 10.81 -4.25 14.87
N TYR A 322 9.84 -4.15 15.78
CA TYR A 322 8.96 -3.00 15.91
C TYR A 322 9.74 -1.71 16.22
N ASP A 323 10.69 -1.78 17.15
CA ASP A 323 11.58 -0.64 17.48
C ASP A 323 12.40 -0.21 16.28
N PHE A 324 12.94 -1.18 15.53
CA PHE A 324 13.66 -0.87 14.31
C PHE A 324 12.81 -0.07 13.33
N VAL A 325 11.58 -0.51 13.04
CA VAL A 325 10.70 0.17 12.10
C VAL A 325 10.26 1.53 12.64
N THR A 326 9.77 1.59 13.89
CA THR A 326 9.18 2.82 14.43
C THR A 326 10.19 3.92 14.76
N LEU A 327 11.44 3.57 15.07
CA LEU A 327 12.47 4.53 15.46
C LEU A 327 13.43 4.90 14.32
N ASN A 328 13.49 4.11 13.24
CA ASN A 328 14.49 4.31 12.17
C ASN A 328 13.87 4.52 10.78
N VAL A 329 12.57 4.29 10.59
CA VAL A 329 11.92 4.54 9.30
C VAL A 329 11.17 5.87 9.38
N HIS A 330 11.44 6.74 8.43
CA HIS A 330 10.75 8.02 8.27
C HIS A 330 9.53 7.82 7.36
N TYR A 331 8.40 8.40 7.77
CA TYR A 331 7.19 8.36 6.94
C TYR A 331 7.43 9.10 5.63
N HIS A 332 7.13 8.44 4.52
CA HIS A 332 7.36 8.97 3.18
C HIS A 332 6.26 8.43 2.27
N PHE A 333 5.45 9.32 1.69
CA PHE A 333 4.41 8.91 0.76
C PHE A 333 4.99 8.14 -0.41
N GLN A 334 4.37 7.01 -0.74
CA GLN A 334 4.77 6.14 -1.83
C GLN A 334 3.80 6.25 -3.01
N PRO A 335 4.23 6.01 -4.25
CA PRO A 335 3.31 5.67 -5.33
C PRO A 335 2.61 4.34 -5.02
N MET A 336 1.65 3.96 -5.84
CA MET A 336 1.01 2.64 -5.73
C MET A 336 2.08 1.54 -5.71
N TYR A 337 1.93 0.55 -4.83
CA TYR A 337 2.98 -0.44 -4.57
C TYR A 337 3.34 -1.29 -5.78
N PHE A 338 2.47 -1.34 -6.79
CA PHE A 338 2.75 -1.99 -8.07
C PHE A 338 4.06 -1.50 -8.72
N VAL A 339 4.39 -0.21 -8.60
CA VAL A 339 5.58 0.37 -9.27
C VAL A 339 6.90 0.07 -8.57
N HIS A 340 6.85 -0.61 -7.43
CA HIS A 340 8.01 -1.05 -6.68
C HIS A 340 8.29 -2.54 -6.88
N GLU A 341 9.53 -2.90 -7.15
CA GLU A 341 9.95 -4.30 -7.27
C GLU A 341 9.85 -5.04 -5.93
N ASN A 342 10.23 -4.35 -4.84
CA ASN A 342 10.14 -4.86 -3.48
C ASN A 342 10.10 -3.71 -2.49
N ILE A 343 8.93 -3.48 -1.87
CA ILE A 343 8.74 -2.37 -0.92
C ILE A 343 9.51 -2.59 0.39
N THR A 344 9.66 -3.83 0.85
CA THR A 344 10.26 -4.13 2.16
C THR A 344 11.77 -4.05 2.15
N ASP A 345 12.45 -4.59 1.14
CA ASP A 345 13.90 -4.44 0.96
C ASP A 345 14.28 -2.97 0.74
N ASN A 346 13.49 -2.26 -0.08
CA ASN A 346 13.69 -0.83 -0.31
C ASN A 346 13.52 -0.01 0.98
N CYS A 347 12.47 -0.25 1.76
CA CYS A 347 12.25 0.41 3.04
C CYS A 347 13.40 0.15 4.03
N ALA A 348 13.79 -1.11 4.17
CA ALA A 348 14.86 -1.50 5.10
C ALA A 348 16.19 -0.84 4.77
N ARG A 349 16.48 -0.57 3.49
CA ARG A 349 17.70 0.13 3.03
C ARG A 349 17.58 1.64 3.09
N SER A 350 16.49 2.20 2.56
CA SER A 350 16.30 3.66 2.44
C SER A 350 15.86 4.32 3.75
N ARG A 351 15.31 3.55 4.69
CA ARG A 351 14.65 4.04 5.91
C ARG A 351 13.47 4.96 5.62
N ARG A 352 12.76 4.71 4.53
CA ARG A 352 11.61 5.48 4.09
C ARG A 352 10.46 4.55 3.71
N GLY A 353 9.24 4.92 4.10
CA GLY A 353 8.03 4.17 3.76
C GLY A 353 6.79 4.83 4.34
N ASP A 354 5.64 4.55 3.74
CA ASP A 354 4.32 4.88 4.30
C ASP A 354 3.81 3.75 5.21
N CYS A 355 2.53 3.81 5.57
CA CYS A 355 1.94 2.85 6.52
C CYS A 355 2.06 1.40 6.04
N GLY A 356 1.72 1.12 4.78
CA GLY A 356 1.78 -0.21 4.23
C GLY A 356 3.20 -0.73 4.05
N VAL A 357 4.12 0.10 3.59
CA VAL A 357 5.54 -0.24 3.47
C VAL A 357 6.16 -0.56 4.84
N MET A 358 5.81 0.21 5.88
CA MET A 358 6.27 -0.04 7.25
C MET A 358 5.65 -1.34 7.82
N ALA A 359 4.35 -1.57 7.57
CA ALA A 359 3.67 -2.79 7.98
C ALA A 359 4.27 -4.03 7.31
N ALA A 360 4.43 -4.01 5.98
CA ALA A 360 5.04 -5.11 5.22
C ALA A 360 6.48 -5.40 5.66
N THR A 361 7.27 -4.36 5.99
CA THR A 361 8.63 -4.51 6.50
C THR A 361 8.65 -5.20 7.85
N PHE A 362 7.75 -4.83 8.77
CA PHE A 362 7.58 -5.52 10.06
C PHE A 362 7.19 -6.99 9.85
N ILE A 363 6.19 -7.25 8.99
CA ILE A 363 5.74 -8.62 8.67
C ILE A 363 6.88 -9.46 8.12
N THR A 364 7.64 -8.94 7.16
CA THR A 364 8.76 -9.68 6.54
C THR A 364 9.82 -10.04 7.57
N LEU A 365 10.24 -9.10 8.41
CA LEU A 365 11.25 -9.34 9.44
C LEU A 365 10.74 -10.31 10.51
N CYS A 366 9.46 -10.23 10.91
CA CYS A 366 8.84 -11.18 11.84
C CYS A 366 8.81 -12.60 11.26
N ARG A 367 8.37 -12.75 10.00
CA ARG A 367 8.33 -14.06 9.32
C ARG A 367 9.72 -14.70 9.22
N ILE A 368 10.74 -13.91 8.85
CA ILE A 368 12.14 -14.38 8.84
C ILE A 368 12.60 -14.82 10.24
N ALA A 369 12.17 -14.13 11.29
CA ALA A 369 12.50 -14.46 12.68
C ALA A 369 11.67 -15.63 13.24
N GLY A 370 10.79 -16.27 12.43
CA GLY A 370 9.93 -17.38 12.82
C GLY A 370 8.69 -16.95 13.61
N ILE A 371 8.27 -15.71 13.50
CA ILE A 371 7.05 -15.17 14.13
C ILE A 371 5.97 -15.06 13.05
N PRO A 372 4.83 -15.76 13.20
CA PRO A 372 3.70 -15.60 12.28
C PRO A 372 3.24 -14.15 12.23
N ALA A 373 3.13 -13.61 11.02
CA ALA A 373 2.70 -12.23 10.82
C ALA A 373 1.93 -12.08 9.49
N LYS A 374 0.93 -11.21 9.47
CA LYS A 374 0.10 -10.97 8.29
C LYS A 374 -0.35 -9.53 8.16
N TRP A 375 -0.81 -9.20 6.98
CA TRP A 375 -1.33 -7.90 6.59
C TRP A 375 -2.78 -7.72 7.04
N GLN A 376 -3.12 -6.50 7.41
CA GLN A 376 -4.49 -6.04 7.48
C GLN A 376 -4.54 -4.56 7.06
N SER A 377 -5.56 -4.18 6.30
CA SER A 377 -5.73 -2.82 5.80
C SER A 377 -7.18 -2.42 5.57
N GLY A 378 -7.38 -1.17 5.26
CA GLY A 378 -8.66 -0.55 4.98
C GLY A 378 -8.59 0.95 5.21
N MET A 379 -9.31 1.45 6.21
CA MET A 379 -9.33 2.89 6.50
C MET A 379 -9.10 3.17 7.98
N VAL A 380 -8.57 4.36 8.25
CA VAL A 380 -8.78 5.06 9.52
C VAL A 380 -10.04 5.91 9.37
N ALA A 381 -11.00 5.72 10.27
CA ALA A 381 -12.29 6.39 10.30
C ALA A 381 -12.40 7.24 11.57
N ARG A 382 -11.73 8.39 11.61
CA ARG A 382 -11.76 9.35 12.72
C ARG A 382 -13.05 10.17 12.69
N PRO A 383 -13.48 10.79 13.80
CA PRO A 383 -14.71 11.58 13.83
C PRO A 383 -14.83 12.63 12.72
N GLU A 384 -13.72 13.24 12.32
CA GLU A 384 -13.69 14.34 11.36
C GLU A 384 -13.17 13.94 9.97
N THR A 385 -12.45 12.82 9.88
CA THR A 385 -11.77 12.44 8.63
C THR A 385 -11.68 10.93 8.46
N ALA A 386 -11.74 10.48 7.21
CA ALA A 386 -11.39 9.12 6.84
C ALA A 386 -10.22 9.13 5.86
N GLY A 387 -9.43 8.06 5.87
CA GLY A 387 -8.31 7.90 4.96
C GLY A 387 -7.82 6.47 4.90
N CYS A 388 -7.05 6.15 3.88
CA CYS A 388 -6.41 4.85 3.71
C CYS A 388 -5.42 4.55 4.83
N HIS A 389 -5.38 3.30 5.29
CA HIS A 389 -4.41 2.89 6.29
C HIS A 389 -4.15 1.39 6.32
N ASP A 390 -2.90 1.06 6.64
CA ASP A 390 -2.37 -0.29 6.69
C ASP A 390 -1.69 -0.54 8.04
N TRP A 391 -1.79 -1.77 8.52
CA TRP A 391 -1.11 -2.24 9.72
C TRP A 391 -0.78 -3.72 9.65
N ALA A 392 0.04 -4.18 10.57
CA ALA A 392 0.40 -5.57 10.69
C ALA A 392 -0.35 -6.27 11.83
N MET A 393 -0.44 -7.58 11.71
CA MET A 393 -0.75 -8.49 12.81
C MET A 393 0.41 -9.46 13.01
N PHE A 394 0.66 -9.85 14.26
CA PHE A 394 1.63 -10.87 14.61
C PHE A 394 1.07 -11.82 15.67
N TYR A 395 1.49 -13.06 15.64
CA TYR A 395 0.96 -14.10 16.51
C TYR A 395 2.02 -14.59 17.50
N ILE A 396 1.66 -14.66 18.78
CA ILE A 396 2.50 -15.29 19.81
C ILE A 396 1.61 -16.12 20.73
N ALA A 397 1.88 -17.43 20.82
CA ALA A 397 1.21 -18.30 21.77
C ALA A 397 1.66 -18.01 23.21
N PRO A 398 0.75 -18.08 24.21
CA PRO A 398 -0.65 -18.52 24.10
C PRO A 398 -1.65 -17.38 23.76
N LYS A 399 -1.21 -16.11 23.65
CA LYS A 399 -2.08 -14.96 23.49
C LYS A 399 -2.86 -14.98 22.17
N GLY A 400 -2.24 -15.44 21.08
CA GLY A 400 -2.84 -15.39 19.75
C GLY A 400 -2.43 -14.15 18.95
N TRP A 401 -3.29 -13.74 18.01
CA TRP A 401 -3.07 -12.58 17.15
C TRP A 401 -3.12 -11.27 17.93
N MET A 402 -2.12 -10.43 17.72
CA MET A 402 -1.99 -9.07 18.21
C MET A 402 -1.67 -8.13 17.04
N TYR A 403 -1.77 -6.83 17.25
CA TYR A 403 -1.59 -5.83 16.21
C TYR A 403 -0.24 -5.10 16.32
N ALA A 404 0.24 -4.61 15.18
CA ALA A 404 1.38 -3.69 15.15
C ALA A 404 1.11 -2.60 14.11
N ASP A 405 0.78 -1.39 14.58
CA ASP A 405 0.72 -0.22 13.70
C ASP A 405 2.04 0.55 13.78
N CYS A 406 2.94 0.22 12.84
CA CYS A 406 4.29 0.78 12.85
C CYS A 406 4.30 2.27 12.51
N SER A 407 3.41 2.74 11.66
CA SER A 407 3.38 4.16 11.26
C SER A 407 2.77 5.06 12.34
N ALA A 408 1.71 4.61 13.02
CA ALA A 408 1.18 5.28 14.20
C ALA A 408 2.23 5.29 15.33
N GLY A 409 2.88 4.14 15.58
CA GLY A 409 3.99 4.06 16.54
C GLY A 409 5.15 5.02 16.23
N ALA A 410 5.56 5.11 14.95
CA ALA A 410 6.59 6.05 14.52
C ALA A 410 6.16 7.52 14.70
N SER A 411 4.88 7.83 14.48
CA SER A 411 4.34 9.18 14.75
C SER A 411 4.39 9.51 16.22
N MET A 412 4.05 8.57 17.10
CA MET A 412 4.14 8.74 18.56
C MET A 412 5.59 8.87 19.04
N ALA A 413 6.52 8.11 18.44
CA ALA A 413 7.96 8.25 18.75
C ALA A 413 8.45 9.68 18.46
N ARG A 414 8.08 10.23 17.28
CA ARG A 414 8.42 11.62 16.90
C ARG A 414 7.79 12.66 17.80
N ALA A 415 6.60 12.41 18.32
CA ALA A 415 5.91 13.25 19.29
C ALA A 415 6.49 13.11 20.73
N GLY A 416 7.46 12.22 20.96
CA GLY A 416 8.01 11.95 22.29
C GLY A 416 7.06 11.17 23.21
N ASN A 417 5.98 10.60 22.69
CA ASN A 417 5.00 9.84 23.46
C ASN A 417 5.28 8.33 23.41
N GLU A 418 6.20 7.89 24.25
CA GLU A 418 6.61 6.49 24.32
C GLU A 418 5.48 5.56 24.78
N LYS A 419 4.59 6.01 25.69
CA LYS A 419 3.42 5.24 26.12
C LYS A 419 2.54 4.87 24.93
N MET A 420 2.22 5.84 24.09
CA MET A 420 1.38 5.60 22.90
C MET A 420 2.13 4.89 21.77
N ARG A 421 3.45 5.07 21.66
CA ARG A 421 4.25 4.24 20.76
C ARG A 421 4.14 2.77 21.12
N LEU A 422 4.26 2.43 22.40
CA LEU A 422 4.14 1.05 22.89
C LEU A 422 2.70 0.54 22.89
N HIS A 423 1.70 1.42 22.93
CA HIS A 423 0.30 1.02 22.70
C HIS A 423 0.14 0.33 21.35
N TYR A 424 0.71 0.88 20.28
CA TYR A 424 0.63 0.32 18.93
C TYR A 424 1.52 -0.92 18.70
N PHE A 425 2.20 -1.41 19.74
CA PHE A 425 2.77 -2.75 19.80
C PHE A 425 1.87 -3.66 20.62
N GLY A 426 0.95 -4.32 19.96
CA GLY A 426 -0.06 -5.21 20.52
C GLY A 426 -1.50 -4.75 20.31
N ASN A 427 -1.74 -3.44 20.17
CA ASN A 427 -3.09 -2.88 20.14
C ASN A 427 -3.33 -1.95 18.94
N LEU A 428 -4.61 -1.68 18.66
CA LEU A 428 -5.10 -0.60 17.82
C LEU A 428 -6.01 0.32 18.61
N ASP A 429 -6.39 1.44 18.01
CA ASP A 429 -7.52 2.29 18.43
C ASP A 429 -8.84 1.83 17.78
N THR A 430 -9.95 2.48 18.12
CA THR A 430 -11.29 2.14 17.58
C THR A 430 -11.56 2.73 16.20
N ASP A 431 -10.65 3.51 15.61
CA ASP A 431 -10.87 4.20 14.35
C ASP A 431 -10.55 3.35 13.11
N ARG A 432 -10.72 2.05 13.20
CA ARG A 432 -10.34 1.14 12.11
C ARG A 432 -11.56 0.63 11.37
N MET A 433 -11.49 0.66 10.04
CA MET A 433 -12.35 -0.08 9.14
C MET A 433 -11.50 -1.10 8.39
N VAL A 434 -11.69 -2.37 8.71
CA VAL A 434 -10.97 -3.47 8.05
C VAL A 434 -11.72 -3.84 6.78
N ALA A 435 -11.06 -3.77 5.63
CA ALA A 435 -11.57 -4.26 4.35
C ALA A 435 -10.76 -5.44 3.82
N ASN A 436 -9.45 -5.48 4.15
CA ASN A 436 -8.51 -6.45 3.63
C ASN A 436 -7.79 -7.17 4.77
N SER A 437 -7.71 -8.50 4.69
CA SER A 437 -7.04 -9.36 5.69
C SER A 437 -5.84 -10.13 5.13
N ASP A 438 -5.52 -9.93 3.85
CA ASP A 438 -4.36 -10.52 3.18
C ASP A 438 -3.83 -9.57 2.11
N ILE A 439 -2.51 -9.52 1.94
CA ILE A 439 -1.83 -8.73 0.92
C ILE A 439 -1.87 -9.48 -0.42
N CYS A 440 -2.06 -8.76 -1.52
CA CYS A 440 -2.06 -9.29 -2.89
C CYS A 440 -3.13 -10.34 -3.17
N ALA A 441 -4.20 -10.42 -2.35
CA ALA A 441 -5.30 -11.33 -2.61
C ALA A 441 -6.16 -10.85 -3.80
N PRO A 442 -6.69 -11.78 -4.60
CA PRO A 442 -7.58 -11.41 -5.71
C PRO A 442 -8.93 -10.86 -5.21
N PHE A 443 -9.58 -10.08 -6.04
CA PHE A 443 -11.00 -9.72 -5.84
C PHE A 443 -11.91 -10.92 -6.10
N ASP A 444 -13.13 -10.84 -5.57
CA ASP A 444 -14.25 -11.72 -5.90
C ASP A 444 -15.44 -10.86 -6.36
N PRO A 445 -15.81 -10.87 -7.67
CA PRO A 445 -15.15 -11.57 -8.78
C PRO A 445 -13.78 -10.96 -9.11
N PRO A 446 -12.84 -11.73 -9.73
CA PRO A 446 -11.50 -11.24 -10.00
C PRO A 446 -11.48 -10.17 -11.10
N MET A 447 -10.58 -9.20 -10.93
CA MET A 447 -10.23 -8.25 -11.99
C MET A 447 -9.23 -8.90 -12.96
N CYS A 448 -9.49 -8.80 -14.26
CA CYS A 448 -8.66 -9.46 -15.28
C CYS A 448 -7.61 -8.52 -15.88
N SER A 449 -7.82 -7.21 -15.83
CA SER A 449 -6.83 -6.19 -16.18
C SER A 449 -5.87 -5.92 -15.01
N PHE A 450 -4.81 -5.15 -15.27
CA PHE A 450 -3.91 -4.71 -14.20
C PHE A 450 -4.66 -3.85 -13.19
N ARG A 451 -4.62 -4.26 -11.94
CA ARG A 451 -5.13 -3.49 -10.80
C ARG A 451 -4.35 -2.19 -10.61
N ALA A 452 -5.01 -1.17 -10.08
CA ALA A 452 -4.35 0.06 -9.65
C ALA A 452 -3.31 -0.25 -8.55
N ASP A 453 -3.74 -0.94 -7.50
CA ASP A 453 -2.86 -1.52 -6.49
C ASP A 453 -3.23 -2.97 -6.20
N PRO A 454 -2.41 -3.95 -6.62
CA PRO A 454 -2.70 -5.35 -6.36
C PRO A 454 -2.45 -5.78 -4.91
N CYS A 455 -1.83 -4.93 -4.07
CA CYS A 455 -1.54 -5.27 -2.68
C CYS A 455 -2.81 -5.30 -1.83
N ASP A 456 -3.65 -4.29 -1.96
CA ASP A 456 -4.93 -4.21 -1.27
C ASP A 456 -5.96 -3.33 -2.01
N ASN A 457 -7.14 -3.14 -1.42
CA ASN A 457 -8.15 -2.21 -1.92
C ASN A 457 -8.71 -1.38 -0.77
N GLN A 458 -8.34 -0.12 -0.74
CA GLN A 458 -8.77 0.81 0.30
C GLN A 458 -9.82 1.81 -0.16
N VAL A 459 -9.80 2.20 -1.44
CA VAL A 459 -10.66 3.28 -1.98
C VAL A 459 -11.52 2.86 -3.16
N GLY A 460 -11.31 1.66 -3.68
CA GLY A 460 -11.96 1.12 -4.86
C GLY A 460 -11.07 1.14 -6.11
N GLU A 461 -11.39 0.25 -7.03
CA GLU A 461 -10.74 0.13 -8.33
C GLU A 461 -11.79 0.01 -9.44
N MET A 462 -11.42 0.46 -10.64
CA MET A 462 -12.30 0.43 -11.81
C MET A 462 -11.58 -0.11 -13.05
N GLU A 463 -12.34 -0.76 -13.89
CA GLU A 463 -11.95 -1.21 -15.22
C GLU A 463 -12.91 -0.63 -16.25
N VAL A 464 -12.38 -0.15 -17.37
CA VAL A 464 -13.14 0.42 -18.49
C VAL A 464 -12.76 -0.34 -19.75
N ASP A 465 -13.75 -0.96 -20.42
CA ASP A 465 -13.54 -1.73 -21.66
C ASP A 465 -12.38 -2.75 -21.53
N GLY A 466 -12.23 -3.38 -20.34
CA GLY A 466 -11.17 -4.37 -20.08
C GLY A 466 -9.80 -3.77 -19.75
N VAL A 467 -9.70 -2.46 -19.45
CA VAL A 467 -8.47 -1.79 -19.05
C VAL A 467 -8.62 -1.19 -17.65
N GLY A 468 -7.74 -1.56 -16.73
CA GLY A 468 -7.71 -1.01 -15.37
C GLY A 468 -7.35 0.46 -15.35
N LEU A 469 -8.10 1.25 -14.58
CA LEU A 469 -7.81 2.66 -14.37
C LEU A 469 -6.76 2.83 -13.29
N TYR A 470 -5.94 3.87 -13.40
CA TYR A 470 -4.82 4.10 -12.50
C TYR A 470 -4.72 5.58 -12.08
N GLY A 471 -4.45 5.81 -10.79
CA GLY A 471 -4.13 7.14 -10.26
C GLY A 471 -5.23 8.18 -10.50
N GLN A 472 -4.88 9.27 -11.17
CA GLN A 472 -5.74 10.43 -11.39
C GLN A 472 -6.90 10.20 -12.39
N GLN A 473 -7.07 8.98 -12.90
CA GLN A 473 -8.21 8.65 -13.78
C GLN A 473 -9.50 8.42 -13.01
N VAL A 474 -9.42 8.21 -11.70
CA VAL A 474 -10.57 8.00 -10.82
C VAL A 474 -10.62 9.03 -9.71
N GLU A 475 -11.82 9.29 -9.22
CA GLU A 475 -12.10 10.09 -8.02
C GLU A 475 -12.76 9.21 -6.97
N THR A 476 -12.32 9.33 -5.73
CA THR A 476 -12.88 8.60 -4.59
C THR A 476 -13.33 9.56 -3.50
N THR A 477 -14.34 9.16 -2.75
CA THR A 477 -14.77 9.91 -1.55
C THR A 477 -14.92 8.98 -0.36
N GLN A 478 -14.52 9.46 0.82
CA GLN A 478 -14.74 8.81 2.10
C GLN A 478 -15.30 9.87 3.06
N GLU A 479 -16.48 9.61 3.58
CA GLU A 479 -17.21 10.53 4.48
C GLU A 479 -17.59 9.80 5.77
N ILE A 480 -17.28 10.40 6.92
CA ILE A 480 -17.77 9.94 8.22
C ILE A 480 -19.18 10.46 8.40
N VAL A 481 -20.16 9.56 8.38
CA VAL A 481 -21.57 9.89 8.63
C VAL A 481 -21.86 9.87 10.12
N LYS A 482 -21.25 8.93 10.85
CA LYS A 482 -21.37 8.79 12.30
C LYS A 482 -20.11 8.18 12.87
N HIS A 483 -19.68 8.69 14.02
CA HIS A 483 -18.66 8.08 14.88
C HIS A 483 -19.11 8.27 16.33
N GLN A 484 -19.30 7.17 17.07
CA GLN A 484 -19.79 7.19 18.44
C GLN A 484 -19.08 6.15 19.28
N GLU A 485 -18.33 6.59 20.28
CA GLU A 485 -17.77 5.71 21.30
C GLU A 485 -18.88 5.07 22.15
N VAL A 486 -18.71 3.78 22.52
CA VAL A 486 -19.69 2.97 23.29
C VAL A 486 -19.00 2.18 24.41
#